data_3bbbcc58b511fbafe0ec2a6e7b436aa5
#
_entry.id   3bbbcc58b511fbafe0ec2a6e7b436aa5
#
_cell.length_a   1.000
_cell.length_b   1.000
_cell.length_c   1.000
_cell.angle_alpha   90.00
_cell.angle_beta   90.00
_cell.angle_gamma   90.00
#
_symmetry.space_group_name_H-M   'P 1'
#
loop_
_entity.id
_entity.type
_entity.pdbx_description
1 polymer ?
#
loop_
_entity_poly.entity_id
_entity_poly.type
_entity_poly.pdbx_seq_one_letter_code
_entity_poly.pdbx_strand_id
1 'polypeptide(L)'
;MKGNYDDYEFNFEYHGNMISFDLDYQSATSLTGDINFGNIDHLDEDALTMKTFNLAAYYVFNQRHFSFPVAFYQNYIQKRSAGSWLLGLNFQSGSVRTTYELKERNPQAPDVHITAAHLGIGGGYGYNWVLGNHSQWLLHLSILPTVVVYNHNRLEVNGERQSASRMRFNMVFNERAAVVYHFSPRIFAGATLMMSNSIFDDKNVVINQNKWLARAFLGFRL
;
A
#
# COMPACT_ATOMS: atom_id res chain seq x y z
N MET A 1 20.06 -13.68 23.08
CA MET A 1 20.62 -13.74 21.71
C MET A 1 19.95 -12.60 20.94
N LYS A 2 20.71 -11.71 20.30
CA LYS A 2 20.12 -10.72 19.40
C LYS A 2 19.67 -11.45 18.15
N GLY A 3 18.36 -11.47 17.87
CA GLY A 3 17.84 -11.95 16.58
C GLY A 3 18.40 -11.11 15.44
N ASN A 4 18.72 -11.75 14.34
CA ASN A 4 19.16 -11.07 13.13
C ASN A 4 17.90 -10.67 12.39
N TYR A 5 17.47 -9.39 12.56
CA TYR A 5 16.29 -8.87 11.90
C TYR A 5 16.70 -8.32 10.53
N ASP A 6 16.34 -9.04 9.46
CA ASP A 6 16.54 -8.60 8.09
C ASP A 6 15.23 -8.04 7.52
N ASP A 7 14.85 -6.86 7.97
CA ASP A 7 13.70 -6.14 7.44
C ASP A 7 14.15 -5.18 6.35
N TYR A 8 13.59 -5.30 5.18
CA TYR A 8 13.85 -4.35 4.09
C TYR A 8 12.58 -4.03 3.32
N GLU A 9 12.54 -2.80 2.83
CA GLU A 9 11.45 -2.26 2.06
C GLU A 9 12.00 -1.57 0.81
N PHE A 10 11.37 -1.83 -0.33
CA PHE A 10 11.66 -1.16 -1.58
C PHE A 10 10.37 -0.55 -2.12
N ASN A 11 10.39 0.77 -2.30
CA ASN A 11 9.29 1.52 -2.87
C ASN A 11 9.74 2.21 -4.15
N PHE A 12 8.97 2.05 -5.22
CA PHE A 12 9.17 2.77 -6.46
C PHE A 12 7.86 3.39 -6.90
N GLU A 13 7.88 4.69 -7.17
CA GLU A 13 6.72 5.47 -7.57
C GLU A 13 7.01 6.17 -8.89
N TYR A 14 6.08 6.07 -9.83
CA TYR A 14 6.10 6.82 -11.05
C TYR A 14 4.79 7.53 -11.26
N HIS A 15 4.83 8.85 -11.39
CA HIS A 15 3.66 9.67 -11.68
C HIS A 15 3.85 10.43 -12.97
N GLY A 16 3.29 9.89 -14.05
CA GLY A 16 3.16 10.55 -15.34
C GLY A 16 1.86 11.35 -15.43
N ASN A 17 1.68 12.06 -16.52
CA ASN A 17 0.45 12.83 -16.73
C ASN A 17 -0.77 11.93 -16.92
N MET A 18 -0.62 10.84 -17.67
CA MET A 18 -1.70 9.93 -18.05
C MET A 18 -1.73 8.65 -17.21
N ILE A 19 -0.57 8.10 -16.93
CA ILE A 19 -0.41 6.86 -16.18
C ILE A 19 0.50 7.12 -14.99
N SER A 20 0.10 6.61 -13.85
CA SER A 20 0.91 6.56 -12.64
C SER A 20 0.91 5.14 -12.11
N PHE A 21 2.00 4.70 -11.48
CA PHE A 21 2.05 3.44 -10.79
C PHE A 21 2.98 3.50 -9.58
N ASP A 22 2.65 2.69 -8.60
CA ASP A 22 3.41 2.50 -7.37
C ASP A 22 3.73 1.02 -7.25
N LEU A 23 4.97 0.71 -7.00
CA LEU A 23 5.48 -0.62 -6.73
C LEU A 23 6.10 -0.62 -5.34
N ASP A 24 5.72 -1.61 -4.55
CA ASP A 24 6.14 -1.73 -3.18
C ASP A 24 6.46 -3.21 -2.90
N TYR A 25 7.65 -3.45 -2.39
CA TYR A 25 8.09 -4.74 -1.92
C TYR A 25 8.60 -4.62 -0.49
N GLN A 26 8.10 -5.50 0.38
CA GLN A 26 8.51 -5.56 1.77
C GLN A 26 8.84 -7.00 2.15
N SER A 27 9.93 -7.17 2.89
CA SER A 27 10.28 -8.41 3.58
C SER A 27 10.56 -8.08 5.03
N ALA A 28 9.83 -8.73 5.94
CA ALA A 28 9.95 -8.51 7.37
C ALA A 28 10.04 -9.85 8.12
N THR A 29 10.96 -9.93 9.07
CA THR A 29 11.14 -11.07 9.97
C THR A 29 10.82 -10.71 11.41
N SER A 30 10.63 -9.44 11.72
CA SER A 30 10.34 -8.91 13.06
C SER A 30 8.86 -8.88 13.43
N LEU A 31 8.06 -9.79 12.87
CA LEU A 31 6.61 -9.81 13.10
C LEU A 31 6.28 -10.48 14.44
N THR A 32 5.47 -9.79 15.23
CA THR A 32 4.82 -10.34 16.42
C THR A 32 3.34 -10.52 16.17
N GLY A 33 2.70 -11.46 16.82
CA GLY A 33 1.27 -11.67 16.67
C GLY A 33 0.73 -12.79 17.52
N ASP A 34 -0.60 -12.90 17.56
CA ASP A 34 -1.28 -13.97 18.26
C ASP A 34 -1.85 -14.97 17.23
N ILE A 35 -1.57 -16.24 17.41
CA ILE A 35 -2.15 -17.32 16.61
C ILE A 35 -3.12 -18.10 17.51
N ASN A 36 -4.33 -18.31 17.01
CA ASN A 36 -5.36 -19.08 17.71
C ASN A 36 -5.65 -20.39 16.96
N PHE A 37 -5.03 -21.48 17.40
CA PHE A 37 -5.33 -22.84 16.96
C PHE A 37 -5.92 -23.69 18.10
N GLY A 38 -6.84 -23.12 18.88
CA GLY A 38 -7.44 -23.74 20.05
C GLY A 38 -6.90 -23.24 21.38
N ASN A 39 -5.65 -22.80 21.43
CA ASN A 39 -5.05 -21.95 22.46
C ASN A 39 -4.51 -20.71 21.80
N ILE A 40 -4.55 -19.57 22.47
CA ILE A 40 -3.94 -18.32 21.98
C ILE A 40 -2.47 -18.41 22.38
N ASP A 41 -1.61 -18.63 21.39
CA ASP A 41 -0.16 -18.56 21.55
C ASP A 41 0.33 -17.22 21.03
N HIS A 42 0.99 -16.46 21.90
CA HIS A 42 1.68 -15.23 21.50
C HIS A 42 2.97 -15.60 20.78
N LEU A 43 3.14 -15.11 19.56
CA LEU A 43 4.37 -15.29 18.80
C LEU A 43 5.28 -14.09 19.05
N ASP A 44 6.44 -14.39 19.59
CA ASP A 44 7.52 -13.42 19.78
C ASP A 44 8.08 -12.93 18.43
N GLU A 45 8.88 -11.86 18.49
CA GLU A 45 9.73 -11.42 17.38
C GLU A 45 10.53 -12.61 16.84
N ASP A 46 10.76 -12.67 15.52
CA ASP A 46 11.40 -13.76 14.77
C ASP A 46 10.53 -15.02 14.53
N ALA A 47 9.31 -15.04 14.98
CA ALA A 47 8.45 -16.21 14.81
C ALA A 47 7.94 -16.38 13.37
N LEU A 48 7.73 -15.28 12.67
CA LEU A 48 7.13 -15.23 11.33
C LEU A 48 7.96 -14.40 10.37
N THR A 49 8.10 -14.90 9.15
CA THR A 49 8.61 -14.12 8.01
C THR A 49 7.45 -13.74 7.11
N MET A 50 7.33 -12.45 6.80
CA MET A 50 6.36 -11.93 5.84
C MET A 50 7.06 -11.35 4.62
N LYS A 51 6.55 -11.65 3.44
CA LYS A 51 6.95 -11.00 2.18
C LYS A 51 5.70 -10.49 1.49
N THR A 52 5.71 -9.23 1.09
CA THR A 52 4.61 -8.61 0.34
C THR A 52 5.12 -7.90 -0.89
N PHE A 53 4.34 -7.99 -1.95
CA PHE A 53 4.53 -7.25 -3.19
C PHE A 53 3.21 -6.58 -3.56
N ASN A 54 3.24 -5.28 -3.80
CA ASN A 54 2.10 -4.50 -4.22
C ASN A 54 2.44 -3.73 -5.49
N LEU A 55 1.51 -3.74 -6.44
CA LEU A 55 1.56 -2.92 -7.64
C LEU A 55 0.20 -2.24 -7.80
N ALA A 56 0.19 -0.91 -7.74
CA ALA A 56 -0.99 -0.12 -8.03
C ALA A 56 -0.73 0.73 -9.28
N ALA A 57 -1.63 0.67 -10.25
CA ALA A 57 -1.55 1.44 -11.48
C ALA A 57 -2.82 2.29 -11.66
N TYR A 58 -2.64 3.51 -12.15
CA TYR A 58 -3.71 4.50 -12.29
C TYR A 58 -3.71 5.11 -13.67
N TYR A 59 -4.88 5.20 -14.28
CA TYR A 59 -5.11 5.96 -15.50
C TYR A 59 -5.87 7.25 -15.17
N VAL A 60 -5.39 8.39 -15.67
CA VAL A 60 -5.93 9.72 -15.42
C VAL A 60 -6.66 10.20 -16.67
N PHE A 61 -7.99 10.33 -16.60
CA PHE A 61 -8.80 10.73 -17.76
C PHE A 61 -8.60 12.19 -18.16
N ASN A 62 -8.52 13.11 -17.19
CA ASN A 62 -8.36 14.54 -17.45
C ASN A 62 -6.88 15.00 -17.38
N GLN A 63 -6.00 14.27 -18.02
CA GLN A 63 -4.55 14.47 -17.98
C GLN A 63 -4.06 15.84 -18.46
N ARG A 64 -4.90 16.59 -19.22
CA ARG A 64 -4.54 17.92 -19.74
C ARG A 64 -4.66 19.01 -18.68
N HIS A 65 -5.43 18.81 -17.63
CA HIS A 65 -5.72 19.81 -16.61
C HIS A 65 -5.35 19.35 -15.20
N PHE A 66 -5.53 18.08 -14.90
CA PHE A 66 -5.20 17.48 -13.63
C PHE A 66 -3.87 16.72 -13.71
N SER A 67 -3.02 16.81 -12.69
CA SER A 67 -1.70 16.20 -12.70
C SER A 67 -1.29 15.69 -11.32
N PHE A 68 -0.99 14.41 -11.20
CA PHE A 68 -0.30 13.84 -10.07
C PHE A 68 1.14 14.36 -9.90
N PRO A 69 1.99 14.48 -10.96
CA PRO A 69 3.35 14.98 -10.82
C PRO A 69 3.47 16.33 -10.10
N VAL A 70 2.45 17.17 -10.25
CA VAL A 70 2.41 18.47 -9.56
C VAL A 70 2.24 18.32 -8.06
N ALA A 71 1.51 17.33 -7.60
CA ALA A 71 1.27 17.10 -6.17
C ALA A 71 2.39 16.32 -5.48
N PHE A 72 3.06 15.41 -6.20
CA PHE A 72 4.00 14.47 -5.60
C PHE A 72 5.46 14.72 -5.97
N TYR A 73 5.74 15.21 -7.19
CA TYR A 73 7.12 15.47 -7.67
C TYR A 73 7.48 16.93 -7.83
N GLN A 74 6.48 17.84 -7.85
CA GLN A 74 6.70 19.28 -7.95
C GLN A 74 7.46 19.72 -9.21
N ASN A 75 7.37 18.99 -10.31
CA ASN A 75 8.11 19.25 -11.55
C ASN A 75 7.71 20.58 -12.18
N TYR A 76 6.47 21.01 -11.99
CA TYR A 76 5.92 22.29 -12.47
C TYR A 76 4.80 22.79 -11.55
N ILE A 77 4.31 24.00 -11.80
CA ILE A 77 3.23 24.63 -11.02
C ILE A 77 1.92 24.51 -11.79
N GLN A 78 0.92 23.85 -11.22
CA GLN A 78 -0.44 23.91 -11.74
C GLN A 78 -1.06 25.26 -11.40
N LYS A 79 -1.61 25.96 -12.42
CA LYS A 79 -2.13 27.33 -12.25
C LYS A 79 -3.64 27.38 -12.01
N ARG A 80 -4.37 26.31 -12.24
CA ARG A 80 -5.83 26.25 -12.08
C ARG A 80 -6.22 24.97 -11.36
N SER A 81 -7.21 25.09 -10.50
CA SER A 81 -7.79 23.91 -9.86
C SER A 81 -8.41 23.01 -10.91
N ALA A 82 -8.21 21.71 -10.77
CA ALA A 82 -8.73 20.71 -11.69
C ALA A 82 -8.84 19.35 -11.00
N GLY A 83 -9.77 18.53 -11.47
CA GLY A 83 -9.93 17.17 -11.04
C GLY A 83 -9.97 16.18 -12.21
N SER A 84 -9.90 14.92 -11.89
CA SER A 84 -9.97 13.83 -12.85
C SER A 84 -10.63 12.60 -12.24
N TRP A 85 -11.41 11.91 -13.06
CA TRP A 85 -11.72 10.52 -12.82
C TRP A 85 -10.45 9.68 -12.97
N LEU A 86 -10.37 8.63 -12.18
CA LEU A 86 -9.25 7.71 -12.13
C LEU A 86 -9.78 6.29 -12.36
N LEU A 87 -9.11 5.53 -13.20
CA LEU A 87 -9.27 4.09 -13.29
C LEU A 87 -8.04 3.45 -12.64
N GLY A 88 -8.23 2.47 -11.77
CA GLY A 88 -7.13 1.83 -11.07
C GLY A 88 -7.13 0.31 -11.23
N LEU A 89 -5.92 -0.22 -11.26
CA LEU A 89 -5.61 -1.62 -11.10
C LEU A 89 -4.74 -1.77 -9.87
N ASN A 90 -5.03 -2.77 -9.03
CA ASN A 90 -4.23 -3.09 -7.87
C ASN A 90 -3.91 -4.59 -7.88
N PHE A 91 -2.65 -4.94 -7.89
CA PHE A 91 -2.17 -6.31 -7.70
C PHE A 91 -1.40 -6.38 -6.39
N GLN A 92 -1.80 -7.30 -5.54
CA GLN A 92 -1.16 -7.54 -4.26
C GLN A 92 -0.86 -9.02 -4.12
N SER A 93 0.35 -9.36 -3.72
CA SER A 93 0.76 -10.73 -3.42
C SER A 93 1.57 -10.75 -2.13
N GLY A 94 1.36 -11.76 -1.32
CA GLY A 94 2.08 -11.90 -0.07
C GLY A 94 2.21 -13.34 0.37
N SER A 95 3.22 -13.58 1.22
CA SER A 95 3.39 -14.85 1.91
C SER A 95 3.81 -14.61 3.35
N VAL A 96 3.26 -15.42 4.25
CA VAL A 96 3.68 -15.49 5.65
C VAL A 96 4.10 -16.92 5.94
N ARG A 97 5.24 -17.09 6.58
CA ARG A 97 5.78 -18.41 6.95
C ARG A 97 6.30 -18.41 8.38
N THR A 98 6.13 -19.52 9.05
CA THR A 98 6.84 -19.81 10.31
C THR A 98 8.33 -19.89 10.05
N THR A 99 9.13 -19.25 10.89
CA THR A 99 10.60 -19.27 10.78
C THR A 99 11.19 -20.58 11.33
N TYR A 100 12.43 -20.85 10.93
CA TYR A 100 13.19 -21.98 11.46
C TYR A 100 13.53 -21.78 12.95
N GLU A 101 13.82 -20.55 13.34
CA GLU A 101 14.14 -20.14 14.71
C GLU A 101 13.02 -20.44 15.69
N LEU A 102 11.76 -20.22 15.29
CA LEU A 102 10.61 -20.60 16.12
C LEU A 102 10.54 -22.11 16.31
N LYS A 103 10.81 -22.90 15.27
CA LYS A 103 10.79 -24.36 15.35
C LYS A 103 11.92 -24.93 16.22
N GLU A 104 13.09 -24.29 16.20
CA GLU A 104 14.19 -24.67 17.13
C GLU A 104 13.85 -24.38 18.59
N ARG A 105 13.17 -23.24 18.86
CA ARG A 105 12.74 -22.89 20.23
C ARG A 105 11.55 -23.70 20.71
N ASN A 106 10.61 -23.96 19.80
CA ASN A 106 9.40 -24.74 20.08
C ASN A 106 9.14 -25.76 18.98
N PRO A 107 9.65 -27.00 19.11
CA PRO A 107 9.42 -28.06 18.12
C PRO A 107 7.94 -28.44 17.90
N GLN A 108 7.06 -28.04 18.82
CA GLN A 108 5.60 -28.25 18.72
C GLN A 108 4.89 -27.12 17.96
N ALA A 109 5.59 -26.02 17.65
CA ALA A 109 5.00 -24.91 16.91
C ALA A 109 4.53 -25.39 15.52
N PRO A 110 3.32 -25.00 15.09
CA PRO A 110 2.81 -25.40 13.79
C PRO A 110 3.64 -24.77 12.66
N ASP A 111 3.86 -25.55 11.60
CA ASP A 111 4.42 -25.05 10.35
C ASP A 111 3.30 -24.37 9.53
N VAL A 112 3.23 -23.05 9.60
CA VAL A 112 2.20 -22.27 8.92
C VAL A 112 2.81 -21.64 7.68
N HIS A 113 2.16 -21.86 6.53
CA HIS A 113 2.49 -21.18 5.30
C HIS A 113 1.22 -20.62 4.66
N ILE A 114 1.10 -19.28 4.66
CA ILE A 114 0.01 -18.55 4.04
C ILE A 114 0.54 -17.91 2.77
N THR A 115 -0.15 -18.08 1.67
CA THR A 115 0.11 -17.35 0.42
C THR A 115 -1.18 -16.72 -0.06
N ALA A 116 -1.13 -15.45 -0.40
CA ALA A 116 -2.27 -14.71 -0.91
C ALA A 116 -1.88 -13.92 -2.16
N ALA A 117 -2.77 -13.88 -3.15
CA ALA A 117 -2.63 -13.03 -4.32
C ALA A 117 -3.99 -12.46 -4.71
N HIS A 118 -4.06 -11.15 -4.92
CA HIS A 118 -5.28 -10.43 -5.21
C HIS A 118 -5.09 -9.52 -6.41
N LEU A 119 -6.10 -9.45 -7.28
CA LEU A 119 -6.18 -8.46 -8.34
C LEU A 119 -7.46 -7.66 -8.15
N GLY A 120 -7.34 -6.35 -8.03
CA GLY A 120 -8.45 -5.41 -7.88
C GLY A 120 -8.56 -4.46 -9.07
N ILE A 121 -9.78 -4.09 -9.40
CA ILE A 121 -10.11 -3.07 -10.38
C ILE A 121 -11.00 -2.04 -9.70
N GLY A 122 -10.75 -0.77 -9.95
CA GLY A 122 -11.52 0.29 -9.30
C GLY A 122 -11.59 1.58 -10.07
N GLY A 123 -12.49 2.43 -9.62
CA GLY A 123 -12.64 3.77 -10.12
C GLY A 123 -12.65 4.77 -8.98
N GLY A 124 -12.09 5.93 -9.21
CA GLY A 124 -11.97 6.95 -8.19
C GLY A 124 -11.95 8.36 -8.76
N TYR A 125 -11.66 9.32 -7.89
CA TYR A 125 -11.57 10.72 -8.26
C TYR A 125 -10.43 11.39 -7.50
N GLY A 126 -9.69 12.25 -8.21
CA GLY A 126 -8.68 13.11 -7.63
C GLY A 126 -8.92 14.56 -7.98
N TYR A 127 -8.57 15.46 -7.06
CA TYR A 127 -8.71 16.90 -7.26
C TYR A 127 -7.50 17.67 -6.71
N ASN A 128 -7.06 18.65 -7.49
CA ASN A 128 -6.04 19.62 -7.11
C ASN A 128 -6.71 20.98 -6.93
N TRP A 129 -6.71 21.51 -5.71
CA TRP A 129 -7.06 22.90 -5.43
C TRP A 129 -5.81 23.77 -5.54
N VAL A 130 -5.87 24.77 -6.40
CA VAL A 130 -4.83 25.79 -6.55
C VAL A 130 -5.36 27.08 -5.94
N LEU A 131 -4.71 27.55 -4.89
CA LEU A 131 -5.15 28.69 -4.09
C LEU A 131 -4.06 29.77 -4.02
N GLY A 132 -4.49 31.01 -3.76
CA GLY A 132 -3.64 32.19 -3.71
C GLY A 132 -3.46 32.86 -5.06
N ASN A 133 -3.14 34.17 -5.04
CA ASN A 133 -3.08 35.02 -6.22
C ASN A 133 -2.03 34.59 -7.26
N HIS A 134 -1.03 33.84 -6.85
CA HIS A 134 0.06 33.36 -7.70
C HIS A 134 0.21 31.83 -7.64
N SER A 135 -0.90 31.10 -7.39
CA SER A 135 -0.87 29.63 -7.24
C SER A 135 0.10 29.14 -6.16
N GLN A 136 0.13 29.87 -5.03
CA GLN A 136 1.08 29.60 -3.95
C GLN A 136 0.79 28.28 -3.23
N TRP A 137 -0.48 27.92 -3.09
CA TRP A 137 -0.88 26.68 -2.45
C TRP A 137 -1.41 25.69 -3.47
N LEU A 138 -0.96 24.47 -3.35
CA LEU A 138 -1.56 23.31 -4.00
C LEU A 138 -2.00 22.33 -2.91
N LEU A 139 -3.28 22.01 -2.90
CA LEU A 139 -3.83 20.93 -2.09
C LEU A 139 -4.29 19.83 -3.04
N HIS A 140 -3.94 18.60 -2.73
CA HIS A 140 -4.37 17.42 -3.47
C HIS A 140 -5.11 16.47 -2.56
N LEU A 141 -6.19 15.90 -3.07
CA LEU A 141 -6.88 14.76 -2.47
C LEU A 141 -7.34 13.83 -3.58
N SER A 142 -7.09 12.55 -3.41
CA SER A 142 -7.64 11.50 -4.28
C SER A 142 -8.03 10.27 -3.46
N ILE A 143 -9.07 9.60 -3.93
CA ILE A 143 -9.56 8.33 -3.38
C ILE A 143 -9.86 7.38 -4.54
N LEU A 144 -9.37 6.16 -4.42
CA LEU A 144 -9.57 5.10 -5.40
C LEU A 144 -9.98 3.80 -4.70
N PRO A 145 -11.28 3.58 -4.48
CA PRO A 145 -11.78 2.27 -4.10
C PRO A 145 -11.58 1.27 -5.25
N THR A 146 -11.06 0.10 -4.92
CA THR A 146 -10.90 -1.03 -5.83
C THR A 146 -11.58 -2.26 -5.27
N VAL A 147 -12.32 -2.98 -6.11
CA VAL A 147 -12.95 -4.25 -5.78
C VAL A 147 -12.02 -5.37 -6.23
N VAL A 148 -11.79 -6.34 -5.38
CA VAL A 148 -10.99 -7.52 -5.71
C VAL A 148 -11.80 -8.41 -6.66
N VAL A 149 -11.32 -8.57 -7.89
CA VAL A 149 -11.95 -9.38 -8.95
C VAL A 149 -11.33 -10.76 -9.07
N TYR A 150 -10.14 -10.95 -8.58
CA TYR A 150 -9.45 -12.23 -8.50
C TYR A 150 -8.76 -12.38 -7.17
N ASN A 151 -8.93 -13.54 -6.54
CA ASN A 151 -8.34 -13.86 -5.25
C ASN A 151 -7.85 -15.31 -5.27
N HIS A 152 -6.60 -15.53 -4.89
CA HIS A 152 -6.00 -16.84 -4.69
C HIS A 152 -5.35 -16.88 -3.32
N ASN A 153 -5.95 -17.61 -2.39
CA ASN A 153 -5.43 -17.80 -1.04
C ASN A 153 -5.15 -19.27 -0.79
N ARG A 154 -4.02 -19.55 -0.19
CA ARG A 154 -3.59 -20.90 0.19
C ARG A 154 -3.07 -20.86 1.62
N LEU A 155 -3.63 -21.69 2.46
CA LEU A 155 -3.16 -21.95 3.81
C LEU A 155 -2.64 -23.40 3.87
N GLU A 156 -1.42 -23.58 4.30
CA GLU A 156 -0.84 -24.87 4.67
C GLU A 156 -0.47 -24.85 6.15
N VAL A 157 -0.90 -25.86 6.88
CA VAL A 157 -0.54 -26.06 8.29
C VAL A 157 0.01 -27.47 8.44
N ASN A 158 1.27 -27.59 8.88
CA ASN A 158 1.98 -28.86 9.02
C ASN A 158 1.99 -29.74 7.74
N GLY A 159 2.06 -29.07 6.57
CA GLY A 159 2.04 -29.75 5.27
C GLY A 159 0.64 -30.11 4.75
N GLU A 160 -0.39 -29.94 5.57
CA GLU A 160 -1.78 -30.15 5.13
C GLU A 160 -2.35 -28.87 4.52
N ARG A 161 -2.86 -28.99 3.30
CA ARG A 161 -3.52 -27.87 2.61
C ARG A 161 -4.93 -27.70 3.12
N GLN A 162 -5.19 -26.53 3.67
CA GLN A 162 -6.55 -26.10 3.94
C GLN A 162 -7.02 -25.24 2.78
N SER A 163 -8.06 -25.68 2.08
CA SER A 163 -8.64 -24.94 0.98
C SER A 163 -9.26 -23.66 1.49
N ALA A 164 -8.59 -22.56 1.24
CA ALA A 164 -9.15 -21.24 1.51
C ALA A 164 -10.22 -20.93 0.45
N SER A 165 -11.36 -20.62 0.91
CA SER A 165 -12.66 -20.60 0.25
C SER A 165 -12.91 -19.36 -0.62
N ARG A 166 -14.07 -19.41 -1.24
CA ARG A 166 -14.79 -18.51 -2.13
C ARG A 166 -14.66 -17.03 -1.81
N MET A 167 -14.50 -16.24 -2.89
CA MET A 167 -14.58 -14.77 -2.87
C MET A 167 -15.75 -14.28 -2.03
N ARG A 168 -15.44 -13.57 -0.96
CA ARG A 168 -16.32 -12.56 -0.39
C ARG A 168 -15.94 -11.20 -0.98
N PHE A 169 -16.80 -10.23 -0.81
CA PHE A 169 -16.59 -8.87 -1.30
C PHE A 169 -15.41 -8.23 -0.55
N ASN A 170 -14.27 -8.15 -1.23
CA ASN A 170 -13.05 -7.54 -0.70
C ASN A 170 -12.77 -6.24 -1.42
N MET A 171 -12.39 -5.22 -0.65
CA MET A 171 -12.09 -3.89 -1.18
C MET A 171 -10.71 -3.41 -0.70
N VAL A 172 -10.05 -2.67 -1.57
CA VAL A 172 -8.84 -1.91 -1.25
C VAL A 172 -9.13 -0.44 -1.51
N PHE A 173 -8.83 0.42 -0.54
CA PHE A 173 -8.94 1.86 -0.66
C PHE A 173 -7.54 2.45 -0.77
N ASN A 174 -7.27 3.13 -1.89
CA ASN A 174 -6.04 3.89 -2.06
C ASN A 174 -6.37 5.37 -1.95
N GLU A 175 -5.82 6.00 -0.94
CA GLU A 175 -6.07 7.40 -0.60
C GLU A 175 -4.77 8.17 -0.66
N ARG A 176 -4.81 9.38 -1.21
CA ARG A 176 -3.63 10.24 -1.30
C ARG A 176 -4.00 11.67 -0.98
N ALA A 177 -3.14 12.32 -0.22
CA ALA A 177 -3.23 13.73 0.05
C ALA A 177 -1.86 14.39 -0.13
N ALA A 178 -1.86 15.64 -0.57
CA ALA A 178 -0.67 16.46 -0.58
C ALA A 178 -1.01 17.91 -0.26
N VAL A 179 -0.09 18.58 0.40
CA VAL A 179 -0.10 20.02 0.58
C VAL A 179 1.26 20.56 0.16
N VAL A 180 1.25 21.55 -0.71
CA VAL A 180 2.47 22.18 -1.21
C VAL A 180 2.32 23.68 -1.14
N TYR A 181 3.37 24.34 -0.67
CA TYR A 181 3.48 25.80 -0.68
C TYR A 181 4.67 26.24 -1.52
N HIS A 182 4.42 27.10 -2.49
CA HIS A 182 5.42 27.69 -3.36
C HIS A 182 5.82 29.08 -2.79
N PHE A 183 6.98 29.17 -2.17
CA PHE A 183 7.55 30.44 -1.71
C PHE A 183 7.93 31.34 -2.89
N SER A 184 8.37 30.71 -3.99
CA SER A 184 8.68 31.31 -5.27
C SER A 184 8.47 30.31 -6.38
N PRO A 185 8.58 30.67 -7.67
CA PRO A 185 8.53 29.70 -8.76
C PRO A 185 9.55 28.57 -8.66
N ARG A 186 10.63 28.80 -7.90
CA ARG A 186 11.72 27.81 -7.76
C ARG A 186 11.75 27.11 -6.40
N ILE A 187 11.32 27.76 -5.32
CA ILE A 187 11.42 27.22 -3.96
C ILE A 187 10.04 26.80 -3.48
N PHE A 188 9.93 25.59 -2.98
CA PHE A 188 8.70 25.03 -2.45
C PHE A 188 8.96 24.12 -1.26
N ALA A 189 7.94 23.97 -0.42
CA ALA A 189 7.91 22.97 0.64
C ALA A 189 6.54 22.28 0.65
N GLY A 190 6.47 21.10 1.20
CA GLY A 190 5.20 20.40 1.30
C GLY A 190 5.26 19.11 2.10
N ALA A 191 4.10 18.49 2.16
CA ALA A 191 3.94 17.17 2.73
C ALA A 191 2.98 16.33 1.87
N THR A 192 3.23 15.03 1.84
CA THR A 192 2.36 14.05 1.18
C THR A 192 1.99 12.95 2.15
N LEU A 193 0.79 12.41 2.00
CA LEU A 193 0.28 11.26 2.72
C LEU A 193 -0.32 10.29 1.71
N MET A 194 0.09 9.05 1.77
CA MET A 194 -0.47 7.95 1.00
C MET A 194 -0.96 6.89 1.97
N MET A 195 -2.15 6.38 1.75
CA MET A 195 -2.77 5.35 2.56
C MET A 195 -3.30 4.25 1.66
N SER A 196 -3.13 3.02 2.08
CA SER A 196 -3.72 1.84 1.45
C SER A 196 -4.36 0.99 2.53
N ASN A 197 -5.67 0.93 2.52
CA ASN A 197 -6.48 0.18 3.47
C ASN A 197 -7.11 -1.00 2.75
N SER A 198 -6.76 -2.22 3.12
CA SER A 198 -7.33 -3.43 2.55
C SER A 198 -8.11 -4.21 3.59
N ILE A 199 -9.32 -4.61 3.20
CA ILE A 199 -10.21 -5.44 4.02
C ILE A 199 -10.40 -6.75 3.26
N PHE A 200 -9.87 -7.83 3.82
CA PHE A 200 -10.05 -9.18 3.32
C PHE A 200 -10.83 -9.98 4.35
N ASP A 201 -12.07 -10.32 4.00
CA ASP A 201 -12.94 -11.16 4.81
C ASP A 201 -13.07 -12.54 4.15
N ASP A 202 -12.47 -13.55 4.77
CA ASP A 202 -12.70 -14.96 4.46
C ASP A 202 -13.37 -15.65 5.66
N LYS A 203 -14.06 -16.75 5.45
CA LYS A 203 -14.90 -17.42 6.48
C LYS A 203 -14.20 -17.69 7.80
N ASN A 204 -12.88 -17.85 7.80
CA ASN A 204 -12.10 -18.21 8.96
C ASN A 204 -11.06 -17.16 9.35
N VAL A 205 -10.80 -16.15 8.52
CA VAL A 205 -9.77 -15.14 8.77
C VAL A 205 -10.22 -13.80 8.23
N VAL A 206 -10.22 -12.79 9.08
CA VAL A 206 -10.38 -11.38 8.66
C VAL A 206 -9.01 -10.71 8.75
N ILE A 207 -8.50 -10.27 7.62
CA ILE A 207 -7.24 -9.54 7.56
C ILE A 207 -7.54 -8.09 7.23
N ASN A 208 -7.24 -7.20 8.16
CA ASN A 208 -7.25 -5.77 7.94
C ASN A 208 -5.80 -5.30 7.84
N GLN A 209 -5.39 -4.85 6.68
CA GLN A 209 -4.08 -4.27 6.48
C GLN A 209 -4.21 -2.77 6.24
N ASN A 210 -3.57 -1.98 7.07
CA ASN A 210 -3.47 -0.54 6.92
C ASN A 210 -2.01 -0.18 6.68
N LYS A 211 -1.72 0.39 5.52
CA LYS A 211 -0.40 0.91 5.19
C LYS A 211 -0.50 2.40 4.94
N TRP A 212 0.43 3.16 5.52
CA TRP A 212 0.50 4.59 5.28
C TRP A 212 1.96 5.03 5.15
N LEU A 213 2.16 6.04 4.32
CA LEU A 213 3.45 6.65 4.08
C LEU A 213 3.27 8.18 4.11
N ALA A 214 3.93 8.84 5.04
CA ALA A 214 3.97 10.29 5.13
C ALA A 214 5.37 10.79 4.81
N ARG A 215 5.45 11.84 3.98
CA ARG A 215 6.71 12.50 3.61
C ARG A 215 6.57 14.00 3.79
N ALA A 216 7.60 14.65 4.32
CA ALA A 216 7.76 16.10 4.27
C ALA A 216 8.99 16.43 3.43
N PHE A 217 8.93 17.49 2.65
CA PHE A 217 9.99 17.86 1.73
C PHE A 217 10.16 19.38 1.61
N LEU A 218 11.39 19.78 1.33
CA LEU A 218 11.78 21.10 0.86
C LEU A 218 12.52 20.91 -0.46
N GLY A 219 12.16 21.68 -1.47
CA GLY A 219 12.72 21.48 -2.80
C GLY A 219 13.05 22.77 -3.54
N PHE A 220 13.90 22.60 -4.54
CA PHE A 220 14.27 23.64 -5.47
C PHE A 220 14.05 23.14 -6.89
N ARG A 221 13.36 23.94 -7.70
CA ARG A 221 13.10 23.64 -9.11
C ARG A 221 14.14 24.34 -9.96
N LEU A 222 14.82 23.56 -10.79
CA LEU A 222 15.82 24.03 -11.74
C LEU A 222 15.20 24.73 -12.96
#